data_8cc923e4b7241d36a51d43a8bd2aebd3
#
_entry.id   8cc923e4b7241d36a51d43a8bd2aebd3
#
_cell.length_a   1.000
_cell.length_b   1.000
_cell.length_c   1.000
_cell.angle_alpha   90.00
_cell.angle_beta   90.00
_cell.angle_gamma   90.00
#
_symmetry.space_group_name_H-M   'P 1'
#
loop_
_entity.id
_entity.type
_entity.pdbx_description
1 polymer ?
#
loop_
_entity_poly.entity_id
_entity_poly.type
_entity_poly.pdbx_seq_one_letter_code
_entity_poly.pdbx_strand_id
1 'polypeptide(L)'
;MRSGPGRVGHMRNVLVTLAFAAVLLLPAPPSAPAEPGASDSDSAEVTAVPDSSAAYAGGSYVDEEERKRFAKVPWKIGEYFQFSIDWNGLNGGSSLMQVQNIQTVDGKRCYRVVTKAESNSFVSRFYKVRDRAESSVDAESLYSRRFVKRLREGGYKKDIDVRFDHETGKARYSNGKEYDVAAGIHDVLSAFYYVRTKPLPDGATLIVPTNDNEKSYEMEVQVLRREKAEVPAGKFSCVIVEPKLKSEGIFKSKGSILVWLTDDERRIPVMVQSKVPVGSISVRLTDYRLAFEGRP
;
A
#
# COMPACT_ATOMS: atom_id res chain seq x y z
N MET A 1 -8.02 -38.54 28.79
CA MET A 1 -8.61 -37.37 28.12
C MET A 1 -7.78 -36.16 28.39
N ARG A 2 -6.93 -35.76 27.44
CA ARG A 2 -6.12 -34.52 27.51
C ARG A 2 -6.50 -33.67 26.28
N SER A 3 -7.17 -32.53 26.53
CA SER A 3 -7.52 -31.52 25.54
C SER A 3 -6.28 -30.74 25.12
N GLY A 4 -5.90 -30.82 23.86
CA GLY A 4 -4.76 -30.07 23.31
C GLY A 4 -5.08 -28.60 23.03
N PRO A 5 -4.14 -27.68 23.25
CA PRO A 5 -4.27 -26.28 22.87
C PRO A 5 -3.77 -26.08 21.45
N GLY A 6 -4.65 -26.22 20.46
CA GLY A 6 -4.23 -26.19 19.05
C GLY A 6 -4.98 -25.24 18.11
N ARG A 7 -6.00 -24.51 18.57
CA ARG A 7 -6.86 -23.71 17.66
C ARG A 7 -6.74 -22.19 17.76
N VAL A 8 -6.07 -21.65 18.76
CA VAL A 8 -6.00 -20.18 18.98
C VAL A 8 -4.86 -19.53 18.19
N GLY A 9 -3.81 -20.27 17.85
CA GLY A 9 -2.63 -19.73 17.15
C GLY A 9 -2.84 -19.36 15.68
N HIS A 10 -3.77 -20.01 14.97
CA HIS A 10 -4.01 -19.76 13.53
C HIS A 10 -4.91 -18.54 13.25
N MET A 11 -5.72 -18.12 14.20
CA MET A 11 -6.56 -16.93 14.07
C MET A 11 -5.80 -15.63 14.21
N ARG A 12 -4.65 -15.62 14.86
CA ARG A 12 -3.87 -14.40 15.16
C ARG A 12 -3.17 -13.79 13.94
N ASN A 13 -2.78 -14.59 12.94
CA ASN A 13 -2.01 -14.11 11.78
C ASN A 13 -2.89 -13.64 10.60
N VAL A 14 -4.20 -13.83 10.64
CA VAL A 14 -5.11 -13.55 9.52
C VAL A 14 -5.75 -12.17 9.62
N LEU A 15 -5.84 -11.60 10.83
CA LEU A 15 -6.74 -10.48 11.10
C LEU A 15 -6.22 -9.10 10.72
N VAL A 16 -4.93 -8.91 10.56
CA VAL A 16 -4.35 -7.56 10.49
C VAL A 16 -3.52 -7.30 9.25
N THR A 17 -2.88 -8.30 8.69
CA THR A 17 -2.14 -8.17 7.41
C THR A 17 -3.05 -7.74 6.24
N LEU A 18 -4.36 -7.72 6.44
CA LEU A 18 -5.36 -7.67 5.37
C LEU A 18 -5.97 -6.29 5.10
N ALA A 19 -5.77 -5.31 5.95
CA ALA A 19 -6.52 -4.06 5.80
C ALA A 19 -5.86 -3.04 4.85
N PHE A 20 -4.55 -3.04 4.72
CA PHE A 20 -3.82 -2.33 3.67
C PHE A 20 -2.97 -3.29 2.85
N ALA A 21 -2.56 -4.39 3.44
CA ALA A 21 -1.90 -5.48 2.79
C ALA A 21 -2.82 -6.26 1.84
N ALA A 22 -4.12 -6.20 2.00
CA ALA A 22 -5.07 -6.80 1.06
C ALA A 22 -4.99 -6.20 -0.35
N VAL A 23 -4.52 -4.97 -0.48
CA VAL A 23 -4.21 -4.34 -1.78
C VAL A 23 -2.75 -4.51 -2.14
N LEU A 24 -1.87 -4.68 -1.15
CA LEU A 24 -0.44 -4.46 -1.34
C LEU A 24 0.49 -5.52 -0.74
N LEU A 25 0.00 -6.47 0.08
CA LEU A 25 0.90 -7.32 0.88
C LEU A 25 0.30 -8.72 1.13
N LEU A 26 0.68 -9.69 0.33
CA LEU A 26 0.46 -11.09 0.63
C LEU A 26 1.65 -11.63 1.44
N PRO A 27 1.45 -12.25 2.61
CA PRO A 27 2.54 -12.80 3.39
C PRO A 27 3.15 -14.01 2.71
N ALA A 28 4.48 -14.10 2.71
CA ALA A 28 5.19 -15.35 2.45
C ALA A 28 4.80 -16.41 3.52
N PRO A 29 4.82 -17.71 3.20
CA PRO A 29 4.55 -18.76 4.18
C PRO A 29 5.57 -18.68 5.34
N PRO A 30 5.16 -19.04 6.58
CA PRO A 30 6.05 -18.97 7.73
C PRO A 30 7.21 -19.95 7.57
N SER A 31 8.43 -19.46 7.59
CA SER A 31 9.61 -20.25 7.94
C SER A 31 9.58 -20.58 9.44
N ALA A 32 10.09 -21.74 9.80
CA ALA A 32 10.07 -22.35 11.14
C ALA A 32 10.51 -21.41 12.28
N PRO A 33 10.12 -21.70 13.54
CA PRO A 33 10.29 -20.80 14.68
C PRO A 33 11.76 -20.69 15.08
N ALA A 34 12.24 -19.45 15.26
CA ALA A 34 13.47 -19.14 15.97
C ALA A 34 13.15 -18.91 17.46
N GLU A 35 14.04 -19.39 18.32
CA GLU A 35 13.93 -19.39 19.78
C GLU A 35 13.96 -17.99 20.41
N PRO A 36 13.45 -17.83 21.65
CA PRO A 36 13.32 -16.54 22.30
C PRO A 36 14.62 -16.08 22.97
N GLY A 37 15.06 -14.89 22.63
CA GLY A 37 16.20 -14.21 23.26
C GLY A 37 15.90 -12.74 23.56
N ALA A 38 15.99 -12.42 24.87
CA ALA A 38 16.28 -11.14 25.52
C ALA A 38 15.31 -9.95 25.38
N SER A 39 14.87 -9.53 26.55
CA SER A 39 14.24 -8.28 26.93
C SER A 39 15.09 -7.05 26.60
N ASP A 40 14.48 -6.01 26.05
CA ASP A 40 14.91 -4.64 26.32
C ASP A 40 13.70 -3.71 26.42
N SER A 41 13.67 -3.04 27.57
CA SER A 41 12.73 -1.99 27.93
C SER A 41 13.18 -0.70 27.27
N ASP A 42 12.34 -0.12 26.40
CA ASP A 42 12.49 1.28 26.04
C ASP A 42 11.12 1.95 26.03
N SER A 43 10.92 2.79 27.03
CA SER A 43 9.77 3.66 27.20
C SER A 43 10.00 4.91 26.37
N ALA A 44 9.45 4.97 25.17
CA ALA A 44 9.42 6.17 24.34
C ALA A 44 8.09 6.89 24.49
N GLU A 45 8.18 8.07 25.02
CA GLU A 45 7.24 9.14 25.23
C GLU A 45 6.36 9.41 24.02
N VAL A 46 5.05 9.47 24.22
CA VAL A 46 4.04 9.84 23.22
C VAL A 46 4.16 11.33 22.99
N THR A 47 4.97 11.74 22.02
CA THR A 47 4.93 13.11 21.51
C THR A 47 3.73 13.29 20.58
N ALA A 48 2.95 14.34 20.84
CA ALA A 48 1.81 14.81 20.08
C ALA A 48 2.13 14.89 18.57
N VAL A 49 1.15 14.54 17.75
CA VAL A 49 1.22 14.70 16.29
C VAL A 49 1.43 16.19 16.00
N PRO A 50 2.55 16.62 15.42
CA PRO A 50 2.73 18.01 15.07
C PRO A 50 1.72 18.41 13.98
N ASP A 51 1.17 19.59 14.13
CA ASP A 51 0.31 20.28 13.16
C ASP A 51 0.91 20.14 11.75
N SER A 52 0.10 19.59 10.84
CA SER A 52 0.52 19.21 9.50
C SER A 52 0.99 20.37 8.60
N SER A 53 0.83 21.61 9.05
CA SER A 53 1.20 22.81 8.28
C SER A 53 2.72 23.05 8.22
N ALA A 54 3.48 22.62 9.22
CA ALA A 54 4.93 22.82 9.28
C ALA A 54 5.78 21.77 8.54
N ALA A 55 5.20 20.61 8.22
CA ALA A 55 5.95 19.50 7.59
C ALA A 55 6.15 19.64 6.07
N TYR A 56 5.58 20.66 5.45
CA TYR A 56 5.61 20.83 3.98
C TYR A 56 6.65 21.81 3.45
N ALA A 57 7.40 22.45 4.33
CA ALA A 57 8.41 23.46 3.97
C ALA A 57 9.71 22.88 3.37
N GLY A 58 9.86 21.55 3.27
CA GLY A 58 11.06 20.87 2.76
C GLY A 58 10.93 20.30 1.35
N GLY A 59 9.93 20.70 0.56
CA GLY A 59 9.82 20.28 -0.84
C GLY A 59 10.95 20.88 -1.67
N SER A 60 11.81 20.06 -2.28
CA SER A 60 12.81 20.55 -3.21
C SER A 60 12.11 21.31 -4.34
N TYR A 61 12.52 22.52 -4.58
CA TYR A 61 12.07 23.33 -5.71
C TYR A 61 12.26 22.52 -7.01
N VAL A 62 11.22 22.42 -7.82
CA VAL A 62 11.24 21.80 -9.14
C VAL A 62 10.97 22.92 -10.13
N ASP A 63 11.93 23.21 -11.00
CA ASP A 63 11.77 24.23 -12.01
C ASP A 63 10.77 23.80 -13.10
N GLU A 64 10.35 24.76 -13.93
CA GLU A 64 9.33 24.52 -14.95
C GLU A 64 9.81 23.59 -16.07
N GLU A 65 11.07 23.68 -16.46
CA GLU A 65 11.67 22.83 -17.50
C GLU A 65 11.75 21.37 -17.01
N GLU A 66 12.11 21.17 -15.76
CA GLU A 66 12.11 19.86 -15.14
C GLU A 66 10.68 19.27 -15.06
N ARG A 67 9.67 20.11 -14.73
CA ARG A 67 8.26 19.69 -14.70
C ARG A 67 7.71 19.24 -16.05
N LYS A 68 8.17 19.80 -17.15
CA LYS A 68 7.77 19.40 -18.50
C LYS A 68 8.14 17.96 -18.84
N ARG A 69 9.16 17.40 -18.18
CA ARG A 69 9.58 16.00 -18.34
C ARG A 69 8.76 15.02 -17.53
N PHE A 70 8.00 15.48 -16.55
CA PHE A 70 7.20 14.60 -15.71
C PHE A 70 6.04 13.98 -16.48
N ALA A 71 5.76 12.71 -16.20
CA ALA A 71 4.60 12.03 -16.73
C ALA A 71 3.31 12.76 -16.32
N LYS A 72 2.32 12.76 -17.23
CA LYS A 72 0.97 13.25 -16.88
C LYS A 72 0.33 12.27 -15.90
N VAL A 73 -0.03 12.76 -14.72
CA VAL A 73 -0.59 11.95 -13.64
C VAL A 73 -1.87 12.58 -13.08
N PRO A 74 -2.83 11.78 -12.60
CA PRO A 74 -4.08 12.28 -12.04
C PRO A 74 -3.98 12.83 -10.61
N TRP A 75 -2.80 12.80 -10.00
CA TRP A 75 -2.55 13.29 -8.64
C TRP A 75 -1.68 14.52 -8.62
N LYS A 76 -1.65 15.18 -7.46
CA LYS A 76 -0.76 16.31 -7.17
C LYS A 76 -0.09 16.09 -5.82
N ILE A 77 0.98 16.82 -5.54
CA ILE A 77 1.57 16.90 -4.21
C ILE A 77 0.50 17.42 -3.24
N GLY A 78 0.39 16.78 -2.07
CA GLY A 78 -0.65 17.08 -1.09
C GLY A 78 -1.94 16.27 -1.28
N GLU A 79 -2.05 15.42 -2.33
CA GLU A 79 -3.13 14.44 -2.40
C GLU A 79 -3.14 13.57 -1.14
N TYR A 80 -4.33 13.40 -0.57
CA TYR A 80 -4.52 12.73 0.70
C TYR A 80 -5.84 11.96 0.68
N PHE A 81 -5.82 10.72 1.15
CA PHE A 81 -6.99 9.85 1.32
C PHE A 81 -6.95 9.23 2.70
N GLN A 82 -8.04 9.35 3.43
CA GLN A 82 -8.24 8.68 4.72
C GLN A 82 -9.33 7.63 4.60
N PHE A 83 -9.11 6.48 5.27
CA PHE A 83 -10.02 5.35 5.19
C PHE A 83 -10.33 4.80 6.59
N SER A 84 -11.54 4.26 6.76
CA SER A 84 -11.85 3.29 7.80
C SER A 84 -11.43 1.90 7.36
N ILE A 85 -11.01 1.08 8.31
CA ILE A 85 -10.72 -0.34 8.12
C ILE A 85 -11.74 -1.11 8.93
N ASP A 86 -12.59 -1.89 8.26
CA ASP A 86 -13.67 -2.61 8.89
C ASP A 86 -13.52 -4.11 8.65
N TRP A 87 -13.69 -4.92 9.69
CA TRP A 87 -13.75 -6.38 9.62
C TRP A 87 -15.14 -6.86 9.95
N ASN A 88 -15.82 -7.53 9.00
CA ASN A 88 -17.23 -7.94 9.13
C ASN A 88 -18.14 -6.81 9.59
N GLY A 89 -17.90 -5.57 9.14
CA GLY A 89 -18.67 -4.39 9.49
C GLY A 89 -18.28 -3.71 10.81
N LEU A 90 -17.37 -4.28 11.60
CA LEU A 90 -16.85 -3.67 12.83
C LEU A 90 -15.59 -2.89 12.52
N ASN A 91 -15.55 -1.61 12.93
CA ASN A 91 -14.36 -0.79 12.72
C ASN A 91 -13.17 -1.31 13.54
N GLY A 92 -12.12 -1.69 12.86
CA GLY A 92 -10.85 -2.19 13.42
C GLY A 92 -9.74 -1.14 13.48
N GLY A 93 -9.86 -0.06 12.70
CA GLY A 93 -8.79 0.92 12.59
C GLY A 93 -8.99 1.91 11.46
N SER A 94 -7.91 2.57 11.08
CA SER A 94 -7.88 3.54 9.99
C SER A 94 -6.61 3.39 9.15
N SER A 95 -6.65 3.94 7.95
CA SER A 95 -5.47 4.08 7.13
C SER A 95 -5.44 5.41 6.38
N LEU A 96 -4.23 5.78 5.97
CA LEU A 96 -3.92 6.99 5.26
C LEU A 96 -3.09 6.64 4.04
N MET A 97 -3.37 7.29 2.91
CA MET A 97 -2.53 7.28 1.71
C MET A 97 -2.33 8.72 1.23
N GLN A 98 -1.09 9.11 0.89
CA GLN A 98 -0.83 10.46 0.44
C GLN A 98 0.39 10.57 -0.49
N VAL A 99 0.37 11.57 -1.36
CA VAL A 99 1.53 12.05 -2.12
C VAL A 99 2.13 13.23 -1.36
N GLN A 100 3.24 13.02 -0.64
CA GLN A 100 3.77 14.02 0.28
C GLN A 100 4.54 15.15 -0.41
N ASN A 101 5.53 14.79 -1.20
CA ASN A 101 6.44 15.73 -1.85
C ASN A 101 7.13 15.09 -3.05
N ILE A 102 8.02 15.83 -3.71
CA ILE A 102 9.02 15.31 -4.62
C ILE A 102 10.36 15.25 -3.90
N GLN A 103 11.06 14.14 -4.05
CA GLN A 103 12.40 13.91 -3.52
C GLN A 103 13.32 13.39 -4.63
N THR A 104 14.63 13.47 -4.42
CA THR A 104 15.60 12.89 -5.34
C THR A 104 16.06 11.52 -4.80
N VAL A 105 16.00 10.50 -5.64
CA VAL A 105 16.51 9.15 -5.35
C VAL A 105 17.42 8.73 -6.52
N ASP A 106 18.67 8.46 -6.22
CA ASP A 106 19.69 8.06 -7.22
C ASP A 106 19.71 9.01 -8.44
N GLY A 107 19.68 10.33 -8.17
CA GLY A 107 19.70 11.39 -9.19
C GLY A 107 18.38 11.61 -9.95
N LYS A 108 17.32 10.84 -9.66
CA LYS A 108 16.01 10.95 -10.32
C LYS A 108 14.98 11.61 -9.39
N ARG A 109 14.13 12.45 -9.96
CA ARG A 109 13.01 13.07 -9.24
C ARG A 109 11.88 12.06 -9.05
N CYS A 110 11.41 11.91 -7.83
CA CYS A 110 10.42 10.91 -7.47
C CYS A 110 9.29 11.53 -6.62
N TYR A 111 8.06 11.18 -6.94
CA TYR A 111 6.95 11.37 -6.00
C TYR A 111 7.15 10.47 -4.79
N ARG A 112 7.09 11.06 -3.59
CA ARG A 112 7.07 10.30 -2.36
C ARG A 112 5.63 9.95 -1.99
N VAL A 113 5.27 8.70 -2.22
CA VAL A 113 3.96 8.15 -1.85
C VAL A 113 4.08 7.43 -0.53
N VAL A 114 3.21 7.75 0.42
CA VAL A 114 3.24 7.17 1.77
C VAL A 114 1.87 6.61 2.12
N THR A 115 1.86 5.44 2.74
CA THR A 115 0.67 4.87 3.37
C THR A 115 0.97 4.46 4.80
N LYS A 116 -0.05 4.58 5.67
CA LYS A 116 -0.03 4.12 7.05
C LYS A 116 -1.31 3.37 7.35
N ALA A 117 -1.23 2.37 8.23
CA ALA A 117 -2.39 1.68 8.76
C ALA A 117 -2.23 1.49 10.27
N GLU A 118 -3.28 1.79 11.02
CA GLU A 118 -3.25 1.72 12.47
C GLU A 118 -4.54 1.10 13.01
N SER A 119 -4.41 0.17 13.96
CA SER A 119 -5.56 -0.34 14.71
C SER A 119 -6.11 0.71 15.67
N ASN A 120 -7.44 0.75 15.85
CA ASN A 120 -8.07 1.61 16.84
C ASN A 120 -7.71 1.19 18.28
N SER A 121 -8.11 1.99 19.27
CA SER A 121 -7.78 1.74 20.69
C SER A 121 -8.36 0.43 21.21
N PHE A 122 -9.52 0.00 20.74
CA PHE A 122 -10.15 -1.27 21.15
C PHE A 122 -9.35 -2.47 20.65
N VAL A 123 -9.08 -2.53 19.34
CA VAL A 123 -8.30 -3.64 18.74
C VAL A 123 -6.86 -3.63 19.26
N SER A 124 -6.26 -2.46 19.49
CA SER A 124 -4.88 -2.32 19.97
C SER A 124 -4.64 -2.92 21.36
N ARG A 125 -5.70 -3.17 22.16
CA ARG A 125 -5.57 -3.88 23.45
C ARG A 125 -5.21 -5.36 23.28
N PHE A 126 -5.57 -5.96 22.15
CA PHE A 126 -5.36 -7.37 21.86
C PHE A 126 -4.33 -7.58 20.75
N TYR A 127 -4.34 -6.70 19.74
CA TYR A 127 -3.47 -6.80 18.59
C TYR A 127 -3.19 -5.41 17.99
N LYS A 128 -2.10 -4.80 18.42
CA LYS A 128 -1.72 -3.46 17.99
C LYS A 128 -1.08 -3.51 16.61
N VAL A 129 -1.57 -2.68 15.70
CA VAL A 129 -1.03 -2.50 14.34
C VAL A 129 -0.56 -1.08 14.15
N ARG A 130 0.65 -0.94 13.61
CA ARG A 130 1.23 0.32 13.11
C ARG A 130 2.12 0.01 11.92
N ASP A 131 1.53 0.01 10.75
CA ASP A 131 2.22 -0.28 9.52
C ASP A 131 2.46 1.00 8.72
N ARG A 132 3.59 1.04 8.05
CA ARG A 132 3.95 2.14 7.16
C ARG A 132 4.64 1.59 5.93
N ALA A 133 4.26 2.09 4.76
CA ALA A 133 4.99 1.87 3.53
C ALA A 133 5.21 3.19 2.79
N GLU A 134 6.35 3.29 2.11
CA GLU A 134 6.74 4.44 1.30
C GLU A 134 7.27 3.96 -0.04
N SER A 135 6.83 4.58 -1.12
CA SER A 135 7.33 4.38 -2.46
C SER A 135 7.91 5.68 -3.00
N SER A 136 9.07 5.60 -3.62
CA SER A 136 9.67 6.66 -4.42
C SER A 136 9.37 6.37 -5.88
N VAL A 137 8.32 6.98 -6.41
CA VAL A 137 7.83 6.79 -7.78
C VAL A 137 8.50 7.78 -8.70
N ASP A 138 9.29 7.31 -9.66
CA ASP A 138 9.98 8.16 -10.65
C ASP A 138 8.97 9.08 -11.36
N ALA A 139 9.25 10.38 -11.41
CA ALA A 139 8.29 11.35 -11.92
C ALA A 139 8.15 11.33 -13.46
N GLU A 140 9.12 10.80 -14.17
CA GLU A 140 9.12 10.69 -15.63
C GLU A 140 8.57 9.34 -16.10
N SER A 141 9.10 8.23 -15.56
CA SER A 141 8.77 6.86 -16.00
C SER A 141 7.64 6.22 -15.19
N LEU A 142 7.35 6.73 -14.00
CA LEU A 142 6.41 6.19 -13.01
C LEU A 142 6.84 4.84 -12.39
N TYR A 143 8.04 4.37 -12.66
CA TYR A 143 8.58 3.14 -12.09
C TYR A 143 9.00 3.35 -10.63
N SER A 144 9.09 2.27 -9.86
CA SER A 144 9.62 2.33 -8.50
C SER A 144 11.14 2.53 -8.52
N ARG A 145 11.65 3.50 -7.73
CA ARG A 145 13.09 3.67 -7.46
C ARG A 145 13.49 3.13 -6.11
N ARG A 146 12.63 3.27 -5.11
CA ARG A 146 12.85 2.73 -3.77
C ARG A 146 11.52 2.43 -3.12
N PHE A 147 11.47 1.31 -2.39
CA PHE A 147 10.33 0.96 -1.57
C PHE A 147 10.77 0.61 -0.16
N VAL A 148 10.14 1.24 0.83
CA VAL A 148 10.37 0.98 2.25
C VAL A 148 9.07 0.54 2.89
N LYS A 149 9.10 -0.59 3.60
CA LYS A 149 7.94 -1.13 4.30
C LYS A 149 8.33 -1.50 5.72
N ARG A 150 7.56 -1.02 6.69
CA ARG A 150 7.73 -1.32 8.12
C ARG A 150 6.42 -1.86 8.65
N LEU A 151 6.41 -3.13 9.02
CA LEU A 151 5.27 -3.81 9.63
C LEU A 151 5.48 -3.93 11.13
N ARG A 152 4.44 -3.57 11.90
CA ARG A 152 4.39 -3.65 13.35
C ARG A 152 3.01 -4.17 13.74
N GLU A 153 2.88 -5.50 13.81
CA GLU A 153 1.61 -6.21 13.94
C GLU A 153 1.65 -7.14 15.18
N GLY A 154 1.16 -6.66 16.31
CA GLY A 154 1.30 -7.37 17.59
C GLY A 154 2.77 -7.60 17.92
N GLY A 155 3.19 -8.89 17.99
CA GLY A 155 4.59 -9.28 18.17
C GLY A 155 5.39 -9.40 16.87
N TYR A 156 4.77 -9.29 15.71
CA TYR A 156 5.45 -9.42 14.42
C TYR A 156 6.02 -8.07 13.98
N LYS A 157 7.31 -8.10 13.62
CA LYS A 157 8.02 -6.93 13.09
C LYS A 157 8.75 -7.34 11.80
N LYS A 158 8.60 -6.53 10.75
CA LYS A 158 9.34 -6.75 9.51
C LYS A 158 9.66 -5.41 8.87
N ASP A 159 10.92 -5.22 8.51
CA ASP A 159 11.40 -4.07 7.77
C ASP A 159 11.92 -4.53 6.41
N ILE A 160 11.52 -3.83 5.36
CA ILE A 160 11.97 -4.02 3.99
C ILE A 160 12.40 -2.65 3.49
N ASP A 161 13.57 -2.57 2.90
CA ASP A 161 14.06 -1.42 2.16
C ASP A 161 14.74 -1.95 0.91
N VAL A 162 14.20 -1.62 -0.26
CA VAL A 162 14.69 -2.09 -1.56
C VAL A 162 14.85 -0.91 -2.50
N ARG A 163 15.96 -0.88 -3.25
CA ARG A 163 16.25 0.04 -4.35
C ARG A 163 16.19 -0.70 -5.67
N PHE A 164 15.58 -0.09 -6.65
CA PHE A 164 15.43 -0.64 -8.01
C PHE A 164 16.34 0.13 -8.96
N ASP A 165 17.35 -0.57 -9.47
CA ASP A 165 18.25 -0.07 -10.50
C ASP A 165 17.74 -0.53 -11.86
N HIS A 166 17.13 0.39 -12.61
CA HIS A 166 16.54 0.09 -13.91
C HIS A 166 17.58 0.03 -15.05
N GLU A 167 18.82 0.49 -14.80
CA GLU A 167 19.89 0.41 -15.78
C GLU A 167 20.52 -1.00 -15.76
N THR A 168 20.71 -1.54 -14.56
CA THR A 168 21.29 -2.89 -14.40
C THR A 168 20.24 -4.00 -14.24
N GLY A 169 18.96 -3.66 -14.15
CA GLY A 169 17.87 -4.61 -13.94
C GLY A 169 17.94 -5.33 -12.60
N LYS A 170 18.31 -4.61 -11.53
CA LYS A 170 18.52 -5.19 -10.21
C LYS A 170 17.65 -4.55 -9.13
N ALA A 171 17.15 -5.39 -8.22
CA ALA A 171 16.57 -4.97 -6.95
C ALA A 171 17.54 -5.28 -5.80
N ARG A 172 18.01 -4.24 -5.11
CA ARG A 172 18.97 -4.34 -4.00
C ARG A 172 18.27 -4.09 -2.67
N TYR A 173 18.26 -5.11 -1.84
CA TYR A 173 17.64 -5.07 -0.51
C TYR A 173 18.64 -4.68 0.57
N SER A 174 18.19 -3.99 1.61
CA SER A 174 19.03 -3.57 2.73
C SER A 174 19.64 -4.73 3.54
N ASN A 175 19.10 -5.95 3.38
CA ASN A 175 19.69 -7.17 3.98
C ASN A 175 20.86 -7.77 3.16
N GLY A 176 21.32 -7.05 2.12
CA GLY A 176 22.42 -7.47 1.25
C GLY A 176 22.04 -8.38 0.09
N LYS A 177 20.77 -8.78 -0.01
CA LYS A 177 20.31 -9.60 -1.14
C LYS A 177 20.06 -8.76 -2.38
N GLU A 178 20.34 -9.35 -3.53
CA GLU A 178 20.10 -8.76 -4.84
C GLU A 178 19.34 -9.76 -5.73
N TYR A 179 18.39 -9.26 -6.52
CA TYR A 179 17.58 -10.07 -7.42
C TYR A 179 17.47 -9.38 -8.79
N ASP A 180 17.39 -10.17 -9.86
CA ASP A 180 17.04 -9.67 -11.18
C ASP A 180 15.57 -9.24 -11.21
N VAL A 181 15.32 -8.09 -11.87
CA VAL A 181 13.97 -7.57 -12.04
C VAL A 181 13.75 -7.14 -13.48
N ALA A 182 12.50 -7.22 -13.92
CA ALA A 182 12.11 -6.76 -15.25
C ALA A 182 12.27 -5.24 -15.39
N ALA A 183 12.49 -4.78 -16.61
CA ALA A 183 12.43 -3.37 -16.93
C ALA A 183 11.03 -2.80 -16.56
N GLY A 184 11.00 -1.60 -16.00
CA GLY A 184 9.74 -0.98 -15.60
C GLY A 184 9.09 -1.60 -14.37
N ILE A 185 9.89 -2.25 -13.52
CA ILE A 185 9.38 -2.88 -12.29
C ILE A 185 8.75 -1.86 -11.35
N HIS A 186 7.66 -2.23 -10.74
CA HIS A 186 6.97 -1.49 -9.70
C HIS A 186 7.08 -2.18 -8.35
N ASP A 187 7.09 -1.42 -7.26
CA ASP A 187 6.60 -1.90 -5.98
C ASP A 187 5.06 -1.85 -5.96
N VAL A 188 4.46 -2.38 -4.92
CA VAL A 188 3.00 -2.47 -4.81
C VAL A 188 2.29 -1.10 -4.75
N LEU A 189 2.91 -0.04 -4.17
CA LEU A 189 2.34 1.31 -4.14
C LEU A 189 2.47 1.98 -5.50
N SER A 190 3.66 1.93 -6.12
CA SER A 190 3.85 2.50 -7.45
C SER A 190 2.99 1.79 -8.50
N ALA A 191 2.79 0.47 -8.40
CA ALA A 191 1.87 -0.28 -9.25
C ALA A 191 0.44 0.23 -9.14
N PHE A 192 -0.04 0.47 -7.91
CA PHE A 192 -1.37 1.04 -7.67
C PHE A 192 -1.50 2.43 -8.31
N TYR A 193 -0.53 3.33 -8.10
CA TYR A 193 -0.53 4.65 -8.71
C TYR A 193 -0.40 4.58 -10.24
N TYR A 194 0.39 3.66 -10.76
CA TYR A 194 0.50 3.44 -12.20
C TYR A 194 -0.83 3.03 -12.85
N VAL A 195 -1.59 2.13 -12.23
CA VAL A 195 -2.95 1.74 -12.70
C VAL A 195 -3.87 2.95 -12.79
N ARG A 196 -3.79 3.91 -11.87
CA ARG A 196 -4.58 5.15 -11.91
C ARG A 196 -4.33 6.00 -13.15
N THR A 197 -3.19 5.85 -13.82
CA THR A 197 -2.87 6.59 -15.05
C THR A 197 -3.39 5.93 -16.32
N LYS A 198 -3.94 4.71 -16.22
CA LYS A 198 -4.30 3.92 -17.40
C LYS A 198 -5.79 4.04 -17.76
N PRO A 199 -6.14 3.93 -19.06
CA PRO A 199 -7.50 3.65 -19.45
C PRO A 199 -7.98 2.33 -18.84
N LEU A 200 -9.19 2.33 -18.29
CA LEU A 200 -9.79 1.15 -17.64
C LEU A 200 -11.12 0.80 -18.30
N PRO A 201 -11.16 0.39 -19.59
CA PRO A 201 -12.38 -0.08 -20.22
C PRO A 201 -12.80 -1.44 -19.67
N ASP A 202 -14.10 -1.71 -19.62
CA ASP A 202 -14.64 -2.97 -19.09
C ASP A 202 -14.06 -4.19 -19.82
N GLY A 203 -13.69 -5.21 -19.05
CA GLY A 203 -13.09 -6.45 -19.56
C GLY A 203 -11.61 -6.35 -19.89
N ALA A 204 -10.99 -5.17 -19.81
CA ALA A 204 -9.53 -5.04 -20.04
C ALA A 204 -8.72 -5.73 -18.92
N THR A 205 -7.53 -6.17 -19.29
CA THR A 205 -6.52 -6.66 -18.35
C THR A 205 -5.23 -5.88 -18.57
N LEU A 206 -4.70 -5.31 -17.49
CA LEU A 206 -3.40 -4.64 -17.46
C LEU A 206 -2.38 -5.57 -16.81
N ILE A 207 -1.21 -5.69 -17.42
CA ILE A 207 -0.08 -6.43 -16.84
C ILE A 207 0.90 -5.41 -16.24
N VAL A 208 1.20 -5.55 -14.95
CA VAL A 208 2.08 -4.65 -14.22
C VAL A 208 3.21 -5.46 -13.58
N PRO A 209 4.45 -5.38 -14.10
CA PRO A 209 5.60 -6.03 -13.46
C PRO A 209 5.78 -5.49 -12.05
N THR A 210 5.70 -6.35 -11.04
CA THR A 210 5.68 -5.95 -9.64
C THR A 210 6.68 -6.76 -8.83
N ASN A 211 7.34 -6.10 -7.88
CA ASN A 211 8.22 -6.75 -6.91
C ASN A 211 7.70 -6.49 -5.48
N ASP A 212 7.56 -7.54 -4.71
CA ASP A 212 7.26 -7.48 -3.28
C ASP A 212 7.88 -8.67 -2.55
N ASN A 213 8.39 -8.43 -1.33
CA ASN A 213 8.95 -9.46 -0.47
C ASN A 213 9.99 -10.36 -1.19
N GLU A 214 10.97 -9.74 -1.86
CA GLU A 214 12.05 -10.42 -2.60
C GLU A 214 11.59 -11.28 -3.80
N LYS A 215 10.35 -11.07 -4.29
CA LYS A 215 9.78 -11.80 -5.42
C LYS A 215 9.24 -10.85 -6.47
N SER A 216 9.56 -11.15 -7.73
CA SER A 216 8.99 -10.45 -8.89
C SER A 216 7.91 -11.32 -9.54
N TYR A 217 6.85 -10.69 -9.99
CA TYR A 217 5.72 -11.34 -10.66
C TYR A 217 5.00 -10.35 -11.58
N GLU A 218 4.27 -10.87 -12.54
CA GLU A 218 3.33 -10.10 -13.33
C GLU A 218 2.01 -10.00 -12.55
N MET A 219 1.63 -8.79 -12.15
CA MET A 219 0.32 -8.53 -11.58
C MET A 219 -0.67 -8.26 -12.70
N GLU A 220 -1.68 -9.11 -12.84
CA GLU A 220 -2.81 -8.88 -13.73
C GLU A 220 -3.86 -8.03 -13.01
N VAL A 221 -4.18 -6.86 -13.55
CA VAL A 221 -5.27 -6.02 -13.05
C VAL A 221 -6.43 -6.11 -14.01
N GLN A 222 -7.47 -6.85 -13.64
CA GLN A 222 -8.67 -7.04 -14.46
C GLN A 222 -9.67 -5.94 -14.18
N VAL A 223 -10.17 -5.28 -15.22
CA VAL A 223 -11.26 -4.31 -15.15
C VAL A 223 -12.59 -5.07 -15.26
N LEU A 224 -13.37 -5.10 -14.18
CA LEU A 224 -14.55 -5.97 -14.11
C LEU A 224 -15.81 -5.31 -14.62
N ARG A 225 -16.20 -4.21 -13.98
CA ARG A 225 -17.47 -3.52 -14.22
C ARG A 225 -17.49 -2.12 -13.61
N ARG A 226 -18.53 -1.38 -13.92
CA ARG A 226 -18.84 -0.10 -13.28
C ARG A 226 -20.05 -0.22 -12.36
N GLU A 227 -19.97 0.42 -11.20
CA GLU A 227 -21.11 0.52 -10.28
C GLU A 227 -21.00 1.77 -9.39
N LYS A 228 -22.08 2.12 -8.71
CA LYS A 228 -22.07 3.18 -7.70
C LYS A 228 -21.63 2.60 -6.36
N ALA A 229 -20.73 3.29 -5.68
CA ALA A 229 -20.30 2.98 -4.33
C ALA A 229 -20.70 4.10 -3.36
N GLU A 230 -21.17 3.71 -2.17
CA GLU A 230 -21.48 4.62 -1.07
C GLU A 230 -20.55 4.32 0.10
N VAL A 231 -19.82 5.34 0.51
CA VAL A 231 -18.83 5.30 1.61
C VAL A 231 -18.99 6.54 2.48
N PRO A 232 -18.38 6.62 3.67
CA PRO A 232 -18.51 7.81 4.53
C PRO A 232 -18.17 9.14 3.85
N ALA A 233 -17.22 9.15 2.91
CA ALA A 233 -16.85 10.34 2.15
C ALA A 233 -17.89 10.76 1.08
N GLY A 234 -18.92 9.94 0.81
CA GLY A 234 -19.98 10.25 -0.17
C GLY A 234 -20.33 9.11 -1.13
N LYS A 235 -21.00 9.49 -2.21
CA LYS A 235 -21.43 8.56 -3.30
C LYS A 235 -20.60 8.82 -4.54
N PHE A 236 -20.07 7.73 -5.12
CA PHE A 236 -19.18 7.80 -6.27
C PHE A 236 -19.62 6.82 -7.36
N SER A 237 -19.50 7.23 -8.62
CA SER A 237 -19.50 6.30 -9.75
C SER A 237 -18.10 5.69 -9.85
N CYS A 238 -17.99 4.38 -9.86
CA CYS A 238 -16.70 3.68 -9.78
C CYS A 238 -16.52 2.67 -10.90
N VAL A 239 -15.28 2.49 -11.33
CA VAL A 239 -14.79 1.31 -12.03
C VAL A 239 -14.18 0.36 -11.01
N ILE A 240 -14.52 -0.93 -11.11
CA ILE A 240 -14.00 -1.96 -10.22
C ILE A 240 -12.89 -2.71 -10.92
N VAL A 241 -11.74 -2.81 -10.26
CA VAL A 241 -10.61 -3.57 -10.72
C VAL A 241 -10.24 -4.67 -9.72
N GLU A 242 -9.74 -5.80 -10.22
CA GLU A 242 -9.28 -6.94 -9.43
C GLU A 242 -7.80 -7.22 -9.75
N PRO A 243 -6.86 -6.89 -8.84
CA PRO A 243 -5.48 -7.31 -8.97
C PRO A 243 -5.35 -8.81 -8.69
N LYS A 244 -4.73 -9.54 -9.63
CA LYS A 244 -4.43 -10.97 -9.54
C LYS A 244 -2.93 -11.19 -9.70
N LEU A 245 -2.36 -12.03 -8.87
CA LEU A 245 -0.98 -12.42 -9.04
C LEU A 245 -0.91 -13.64 -9.96
N LYS A 246 -0.18 -13.52 -11.06
CA LYS A 246 0.09 -14.61 -11.99
C LYS A 246 1.24 -15.46 -11.45
N SER A 247 1.03 -16.16 -10.35
CA SER A 247 1.97 -17.17 -9.87
C SER A 247 1.26 -18.51 -9.70
N GLU A 248 1.75 -19.50 -10.39
CA GLU A 248 1.25 -20.87 -10.27
C GLU A 248 1.34 -21.33 -8.80
N GLY A 249 0.22 -21.70 -8.22
CA GLY A 249 0.12 -22.47 -6.99
C GLY A 249 -0.16 -21.75 -5.67
N ILE A 250 0.03 -20.44 -5.52
CA ILE A 250 -0.11 -19.76 -4.22
C ILE A 250 -1.50 -19.16 -3.99
N PHE A 251 -2.29 -18.91 -5.03
CA PHE A 251 -3.54 -18.14 -4.98
C PHE A 251 -4.85 -18.91 -5.05
N LYS A 252 -4.84 -20.22 -5.22
CA LYS A 252 -6.10 -21.02 -5.19
C LYS A 252 -6.84 -20.97 -3.85
N SER A 253 -6.23 -20.37 -2.79
CA SER A 253 -6.79 -20.40 -1.42
C SER A 253 -6.97 -19.02 -0.77
N LYS A 254 -6.60 -17.92 -1.39
CA LYS A 254 -6.63 -16.58 -0.74
C LYS A 254 -7.56 -15.67 -1.51
N GLY A 255 -8.73 -15.44 -1.01
CA GLY A 255 -9.82 -14.55 -1.43
C GLY A 255 -9.54 -13.53 -2.55
N SER A 256 -10.61 -13.05 -3.19
CA SER A 256 -10.54 -11.98 -4.18
C SER A 256 -10.35 -10.61 -3.51
N ILE A 257 -9.57 -9.74 -4.12
CA ILE A 257 -9.44 -8.34 -3.74
C ILE A 257 -10.12 -7.51 -4.82
N LEU A 258 -11.07 -6.68 -4.43
CA LEU A 258 -11.73 -5.74 -5.33
C LEU A 258 -11.38 -4.32 -4.92
N VAL A 259 -11.08 -3.48 -5.89
CA VAL A 259 -10.73 -2.07 -5.71
C VAL A 259 -11.70 -1.23 -6.51
N TRP A 260 -12.38 -0.29 -5.85
CA TRP A 260 -13.23 0.73 -6.45
C TRP A 260 -12.43 2.01 -6.65
N LEU A 261 -12.26 2.42 -7.91
CA LEU A 261 -11.68 3.69 -8.29
C LEU A 261 -12.79 4.56 -8.89
N THR A 262 -12.79 5.88 -8.64
CA THR A 262 -13.77 6.75 -9.32
C THR A 262 -13.66 6.59 -10.83
N ASP A 263 -14.81 6.58 -11.52
CA ASP A 263 -14.90 6.46 -12.97
C ASP A 263 -14.74 7.84 -13.64
N ASP A 264 -13.67 8.53 -13.27
CA ASP A 264 -13.24 9.80 -13.83
C ASP A 264 -11.72 9.81 -13.99
N GLU A 265 -11.16 10.88 -14.54
CA GLU A 265 -9.70 10.99 -14.77
C GLU A 265 -8.87 10.94 -13.47
N ARG A 266 -9.46 11.26 -12.32
CA ARG A 266 -8.74 11.30 -11.02
C ARG A 266 -8.48 9.91 -10.46
N ARG A 267 -9.33 8.91 -10.78
CA ARG A 267 -9.21 7.53 -10.30
C ARG A 267 -8.97 7.46 -8.79
N ILE A 268 -9.80 8.21 -8.01
CA ILE A 268 -9.71 8.24 -6.54
C ILE A 268 -10.02 6.85 -5.99
N PRO A 269 -9.21 6.31 -5.06
CA PRO A 269 -9.54 5.06 -4.38
C PRO A 269 -10.70 5.28 -3.40
N VAL A 270 -11.85 4.67 -3.70
CA VAL A 270 -13.09 4.83 -2.91
C VAL A 270 -13.25 3.71 -1.89
N MET A 271 -12.98 2.48 -2.30
CA MET A 271 -13.16 1.32 -1.46
C MET A 271 -12.25 0.17 -1.90
N VAL A 272 -11.82 -0.62 -0.94
CA VAL A 272 -11.21 -1.92 -1.17
C VAL A 272 -11.93 -2.97 -0.36
N GLN A 273 -12.24 -4.09 -0.97
CA GLN A 273 -12.79 -5.26 -0.28
C GLN A 273 -11.93 -6.47 -0.53
N SER A 274 -11.72 -7.23 0.52
CA SER A 274 -11.04 -8.52 0.46
C SER A 274 -11.86 -9.59 1.18
N LYS A 275 -12.11 -10.70 0.49
CA LYS A 275 -12.66 -11.90 1.12
C LYS A 275 -11.52 -12.68 1.76
N VAL A 276 -11.65 -13.01 3.02
CA VAL A 276 -10.66 -13.76 3.78
C VAL A 276 -11.31 -15.05 4.30
N PRO A 277 -10.53 -16.09 4.70
CA PRO A 277 -11.11 -17.35 5.18
C PRO A 277 -12.10 -17.18 6.33
N VAL A 278 -12.00 -16.08 7.11
CA VAL A 278 -12.91 -15.76 8.22
C VAL A 278 -13.51 -14.37 7.99
N GLY A 279 -14.44 -14.28 7.03
CA GLY A 279 -15.20 -13.06 6.80
C GLY A 279 -14.68 -12.16 5.68
N SER A 280 -14.86 -10.85 5.84
CA SER A 280 -14.44 -9.84 4.86
C SER A 280 -13.81 -8.63 5.53
N ILE A 281 -12.86 -8.02 4.83
CA ILE A 281 -12.28 -6.75 5.22
C ILE A 281 -12.69 -5.71 4.18
N SER A 282 -13.15 -4.56 4.66
CA SER A 282 -13.48 -3.41 3.83
C SER A 282 -12.67 -2.20 4.28
N VAL A 283 -12.01 -1.55 3.34
CA VAL A 283 -11.32 -0.27 3.52
C VAL A 283 -12.15 0.76 2.78
N ARG A 284 -12.75 1.73 3.48
CA ARG A 284 -13.71 2.67 2.91
C ARG A 284 -13.25 4.10 3.09
N LEU A 285 -13.28 4.89 2.02
CA LEU A 285 -12.89 6.30 2.04
C LEU A 285 -13.79 7.09 3.02
N THR A 286 -13.14 7.79 3.97
CA THR A 286 -13.82 8.62 4.98
C THR A 286 -13.60 10.10 4.73
N ASP A 287 -12.44 10.47 4.18
CA ASP A 287 -12.08 11.84 3.84
C ASP A 287 -11.02 11.87 2.73
N TYR A 288 -10.97 12.95 1.96
CA TYR A 288 -9.95 13.11 0.93
C TYR A 288 -9.70 14.57 0.57
N ARG A 289 -8.48 14.82 0.09
CA ARG A 289 -8.05 16.09 -0.48
C ARG A 289 -7.19 15.82 -1.72
N LEU A 290 -7.47 16.50 -2.83
CA LEU A 290 -6.82 16.24 -4.12
C LEU A 290 -5.55 17.05 -4.37
N ALA A 291 -5.39 18.17 -3.70
CA ALA A 291 -4.19 19.02 -3.71
C ALA A 291 -4.23 19.99 -2.53
N PHE A 292 -3.09 20.57 -2.17
CA PHE A 292 -3.13 21.83 -1.46
C PHE A 292 -3.64 22.89 -2.44
N GLU A 293 -4.82 23.44 -2.18
CA GLU A 293 -5.17 24.72 -2.73
C GLU A 293 -4.26 25.73 -2.01
N GLY A 294 -3.10 26.01 -2.61
CA GLY A 294 -2.27 27.11 -2.19
C GLY A 294 -3.14 28.35 -2.32
N ARG A 295 -3.41 29.06 -1.21
CA ARG A 295 -3.78 30.46 -1.33
C ARG A 295 -2.65 31.15 -2.08
N PRO A 296 -3.00 32.01 -3.05
CA PRO A 296 -2.02 32.77 -3.81
C PRO A 296 -1.14 33.60 -2.88
#